data_d174e5b54c7e937fd44c1247e1679e6c
#
_entry.id   d174e5b54c7e937fd44c1247e1679e6c
#
_cell.length_a   1.000
_cell.length_b   1.000
_cell.length_c   1.000
_cell.angle_alpha   90.00
_cell.angle_beta   90.00
_cell.angle_gamma   90.00
#
_symmetry.space_group_name_H-M   'P 1'
#
loop_
_entity.id
_entity.type
_entity.pdbx_description
1 polymer ?
#
loop_
_entity_poly.entity_id
_entity_poly.type
_entity_poly.pdbx_seq_one_letter_code
_entity_poly.pdbx_strand_id
1 'polypeptide(L)'
;MRARDIMTSPAITVKPEVPVRGAAALLVSHGFTALPVVDDDKRLIGIVTEADLLRNGYGDEAGGSRVGDVMTTPAVAMDRDAQASVLARAMVDDRVRCFPIVDGSEVVGVVTRRDLVRALARTDTTVAAEVQRVLDLYAGGSRKWTVVVRDGEAAIGAENTDEETRNVLVALAKSIHGVLRVRVLTGGK
;
A
#
# COMPACT_ATOMS: atom_id res chain seq x y z
N MET A 1 -0.83 11.81 3.51
CA MET A 1 -0.67 10.42 3.00
C MET A 1 -1.31 9.49 4.01
N ARG A 2 -2.18 8.59 3.56
CA ARG A 2 -2.91 7.62 4.38
C ARG A 2 -2.46 6.20 4.06
N ALA A 3 -2.86 5.21 4.88
CA ALA A 3 -2.52 3.81 4.67
C ALA A 3 -2.91 3.32 3.26
N ARG A 4 -4.12 3.66 2.80
CA ARG A 4 -4.60 3.31 1.44
C ARG A 4 -3.74 3.87 0.30
N ASP A 5 -2.97 4.93 0.55
CA ASP A 5 -2.13 5.56 -0.48
C ASP A 5 -0.79 4.83 -0.65
N ILE A 6 -0.41 3.97 0.31
CA ILE A 6 0.88 3.30 0.36
C ILE A 6 0.80 1.78 0.50
N MET A 7 -0.38 1.24 0.85
CA MET A 7 -0.58 -0.20 1.05
C MET A 7 -0.42 -1.01 -0.24
N THR A 8 0.01 -2.24 -0.10
CA THR A 8 -0.15 -3.26 -1.14
C THR A 8 -1.58 -3.80 -1.06
N SER A 9 -2.34 -3.66 -2.14
CA SER A 9 -3.73 -4.12 -2.25
C SER A 9 -3.94 -4.81 -3.62
N PRO A 10 -4.70 -5.91 -3.69
CA PRO A 10 -5.29 -6.63 -2.56
C PRO A 10 -4.23 -7.32 -1.69
N ALA A 11 -4.53 -7.51 -0.39
CA ALA A 11 -3.70 -8.30 0.49
C ALA A 11 -3.77 -9.79 0.12
N ILE A 12 -2.63 -10.47 0.14
CA ILE A 12 -2.61 -11.94 0.17
C ILE A 12 -2.80 -12.36 1.61
N THR A 13 -3.84 -13.15 1.87
CA THR A 13 -4.25 -13.63 3.19
C THR A 13 -4.22 -15.16 3.23
N VAL A 14 -4.20 -15.73 4.42
CA VAL A 14 -4.32 -17.16 4.63
C VAL A 14 -5.44 -17.45 5.64
N LYS A 15 -5.95 -18.70 5.61
CA LYS A 15 -6.90 -19.19 6.60
C LYS A 15 -6.18 -19.94 7.73
N PRO A 16 -6.79 -20.06 8.93
CA PRO A 16 -6.18 -20.77 10.07
C PRO A 16 -5.84 -22.23 9.76
N GLU A 17 -6.60 -22.88 8.87
CA GLU A 17 -6.43 -24.29 8.52
C GLU A 17 -5.25 -24.57 7.58
N VAL A 18 -4.66 -23.52 7.01
CA VAL A 18 -3.51 -23.65 6.10
C VAL A 18 -2.33 -24.25 6.86
N PRO A 19 -1.68 -25.31 6.30
CA PRO A 19 -0.46 -25.86 6.93
C PRO A 19 0.64 -24.80 7.02
N VAL A 20 1.42 -24.81 8.11
CA VAL A 20 2.58 -23.91 8.32
C VAL A 20 3.52 -23.89 7.12
N ARG A 21 3.79 -25.06 6.50
CA ARG A 21 4.62 -25.15 5.28
C ARG A 21 4.02 -24.41 4.07
N GLY A 22 2.69 -24.40 3.96
CA GLY A 22 1.99 -23.64 2.90
C GLY A 22 2.14 -22.13 3.09
N ALA A 23 1.99 -21.63 4.33
CA ALA A 23 2.22 -20.24 4.64
C ALA A 23 3.69 -19.84 4.43
N ALA A 24 4.65 -20.70 4.79
CA ALA A 24 6.07 -20.46 4.54
C ALA A 24 6.37 -20.36 3.03
N ALA A 25 5.79 -21.23 2.21
CA ALA A 25 5.95 -21.16 0.75
C ALA A 25 5.41 -19.84 0.16
N LEU A 26 4.27 -19.35 0.67
CA LEU A 26 3.71 -18.04 0.27
C LEU A 26 4.62 -16.88 0.66
N LEU A 27 5.17 -16.87 1.90
CA LEU A 27 6.10 -15.83 2.33
C LEU A 27 7.33 -15.79 1.41
N VAL A 28 7.95 -16.94 1.15
CA VAL A 28 9.16 -17.04 0.33
C VAL A 28 8.89 -16.64 -1.12
N SER A 29 7.82 -17.16 -1.74
CA SER A 29 7.52 -16.91 -3.16
C SER A 29 7.22 -15.46 -3.48
N HIS A 30 6.66 -14.72 -2.51
CA HIS A 30 6.30 -13.30 -2.68
C HIS A 30 7.27 -12.33 -1.99
N GLY A 31 8.26 -12.84 -1.23
CA GLY A 31 9.16 -12.01 -0.44
C GLY A 31 8.44 -11.25 0.70
N PHE A 32 7.40 -11.87 1.26
CA PHE A 32 6.64 -11.30 2.38
C PHE A 32 7.27 -11.67 3.72
N THR A 33 7.05 -10.85 4.73
CA THR A 33 7.51 -11.09 6.10
C THR A 33 6.37 -11.48 7.05
N ALA A 34 5.13 -11.33 6.60
CA ALA A 34 3.91 -11.68 7.35
C ALA A 34 2.73 -11.85 6.41
N LEU A 35 1.74 -12.65 6.83
CA LEU A 35 0.46 -12.83 6.16
C LEU A 35 -0.67 -12.58 7.15
N PRO A 36 -1.65 -11.73 6.82
CA PRO A 36 -2.88 -11.63 7.59
C PRO A 36 -3.63 -12.96 7.55
N VAL A 37 -4.17 -13.36 8.70
CA VAL A 37 -5.02 -14.56 8.83
C VAL A 37 -6.47 -14.10 8.93
N VAL A 38 -7.32 -14.66 8.08
CA VAL A 38 -8.72 -14.26 7.96
C VAL A 38 -9.66 -15.45 8.11
N ASP A 39 -10.88 -15.17 8.56
CA ASP A 39 -11.98 -16.14 8.57
C ASP A 39 -12.64 -16.29 7.17
N ASP A 40 -13.74 -17.04 7.11
CA ASP A 40 -14.50 -17.25 5.87
C ASP A 40 -15.16 -15.98 5.33
N ASP A 41 -15.43 -15.00 6.19
CA ASP A 41 -15.98 -13.69 5.85
C ASP A 41 -14.89 -12.65 5.51
N LYS A 42 -13.63 -13.08 5.35
CA LYS A 42 -12.43 -12.24 5.13
C LYS A 42 -12.12 -11.25 6.26
N ARG A 43 -12.64 -11.48 7.45
CA ARG A 43 -12.36 -10.66 8.63
C ARG A 43 -11.01 -11.05 9.22
N LEU A 44 -10.26 -10.05 9.65
CA LEU A 44 -8.96 -10.27 10.29
C LEU A 44 -9.13 -10.96 11.65
N ILE A 45 -8.50 -12.14 11.81
CA ILE A 45 -8.49 -12.88 13.07
C ILE A 45 -7.09 -13.02 13.66
N GLY A 46 -6.04 -12.89 12.85
CA GLY A 46 -4.66 -13.03 13.32
C GLY A 46 -3.65 -12.56 12.27
N ILE A 47 -2.39 -12.71 12.63
CA ILE A 47 -1.26 -12.49 11.72
C ILE A 47 -0.23 -13.59 11.94
N VAL A 48 0.33 -14.16 10.88
CA VAL A 48 1.46 -15.10 10.94
C VAL A 48 2.69 -14.47 10.31
N THR A 49 3.83 -14.53 11.00
CA THR A 49 5.10 -13.94 10.57
C THR A 49 6.16 -15.02 10.32
N GLU A 50 7.25 -14.64 9.64
CA GLU A 50 8.44 -15.50 9.51
C GLU A 50 8.91 -16.03 10.87
N ALA A 51 8.90 -15.19 11.93
CA ALA A 51 9.33 -15.58 13.26
C ALA A 51 8.41 -16.64 13.88
N ASP A 52 7.10 -16.57 13.63
CA ASP A 52 6.14 -17.56 14.13
C ASP A 52 6.36 -18.91 13.43
N LEU A 53 6.58 -18.89 12.12
CA LEU A 53 6.87 -20.09 11.35
C LEU A 53 8.22 -20.71 11.74
N LEU A 54 9.26 -19.89 11.99
CA LEU A 54 10.56 -20.39 12.43
C LEU A 54 10.50 -21.07 13.80
N ARG A 55 9.78 -20.49 14.77
CA ARG A 55 9.63 -21.07 16.11
C ARG A 55 8.95 -22.44 16.09
N ASN A 56 7.99 -22.62 15.19
CA ASN A 56 7.12 -23.79 15.18
C ASN A 56 7.38 -24.73 13.98
N GLY A 57 8.22 -24.33 13.04
CA GLY A 57 8.46 -25.07 11.78
C GLY A 57 9.59 -26.11 11.83
N TYR A 58 10.42 -26.11 12.88
CA TYR A 58 11.62 -26.94 13.00
C TYR A 58 11.60 -27.94 14.17
N GLY A 59 10.47 -28.12 14.86
CA GLY A 59 10.29 -29.12 15.92
C GLY A 59 9.82 -30.47 15.38
N ASP A 60 9.92 -31.53 16.20
CA ASP A 60 9.48 -32.89 15.85
C ASP A 60 7.98 -32.98 15.52
N GLU A 61 7.17 -32.01 15.96
CA GLU A 61 5.73 -31.90 15.68
C GLU A 61 5.42 -30.99 14.48
N ALA A 62 6.41 -30.42 13.81
CA ALA A 62 6.25 -29.42 12.73
C ALA A 62 5.48 -29.92 11.51
N GLY A 63 5.32 -31.25 11.35
CA GLY A 63 4.65 -31.83 10.17
C GLY A 63 3.14 -31.63 10.11
N GLY A 64 2.48 -31.29 11.24
CA GLY A 64 1.02 -31.20 11.34
C GLY A 64 0.48 -29.82 11.74
N SER A 65 1.33 -28.88 12.13
CA SER A 65 0.90 -27.57 12.62
C SER A 65 0.24 -26.71 11.52
N ARG A 66 -0.83 -26.03 11.90
CA ARG A 66 -1.59 -25.11 11.05
C ARG A 66 -1.29 -23.67 11.45
N VAL A 67 -1.59 -22.73 10.56
CA VAL A 67 -1.42 -21.29 10.79
C VAL A 67 -2.14 -20.86 12.07
N GLY A 68 -3.35 -21.37 12.31
CA GLY A 68 -4.13 -21.06 13.51
C GLY A 68 -3.45 -21.43 14.82
N ASP A 69 -2.58 -22.45 14.82
CA ASP A 69 -1.87 -22.91 16.03
C ASP A 69 -0.67 -22.02 16.40
N VAL A 70 -0.16 -21.27 15.41
CA VAL A 70 1.10 -20.51 15.53
C VAL A 70 0.95 -19.00 15.33
N MET A 71 -0.19 -18.54 14.80
CA MET A 71 -0.45 -17.13 14.55
C MET A 71 -0.50 -16.29 15.82
N THR A 72 -0.15 -15.03 15.70
CA THR A 72 -0.42 -14.05 16.76
C THR A 72 -1.88 -13.59 16.65
N THR A 73 -2.64 -13.73 17.75
CA THR A 73 -4.02 -13.28 17.86
C THR A 73 -4.25 -12.61 19.22
N PRO A 74 -4.99 -11.48 19.31
CA PRO A 74 -5.52 -10.72 18.18
C PRO A 74 -4.39 -10.03 17.40
N ALA A 75 -4.59 -9.86 16.08
CA ALA A 75 -3.70 -9.06 15.26
C ALA A 75 -3.97 -7.57 15.45
N VAL A 76 -2.90 -6.78 15.52
CA VAL A 76 -3.01 -5.32 15.47
C VAL A 76 -3.14 -4.90 14.02
N ALA A 77 -4.24 -4.23 13.69
CA ALA A 77 -4.52 -3.69 12.35
C ALA A 77 -4.62 -2.16 12.38
N MET A 78 -4.54 -1.56 11.21
CA MET A 78 -4.77 -0.13 11.02
C MET A 78 -5.90 0.10 10.02
N ASP A 79 -6.67 1.17 10.25
CA ASP A 79 -7.70 1.59 9.32
C ASP A 79 -7.09 2.09 8.01
N ARG A 80 -7.78 1.88 6.89
CA ARG A 80 -7.35 2.35 5.56
C ARG A 80 -7.11 3.86 5.48
N ASP A 81 -7.80 4.62 6.33
CA ASP A 81 -7.68 6.07 6.40
C ASP A 81 -6.67 6.56 7.45
N ALA A 82 -6.03 5.65 8.19
CA ALA A 82 -4.99 5.98 9.14
C ALA A 82 -3.83 6.74 8.46
N GLN A 83 -3.28 7.73 9.15
CA GLN A 83 -2.16 8.51 8.62
C GLN A 83 -0.88 7.68 8.57
N ALA A 84 -0.10 7.80 7.49
CA ALA A 84 1.18 7.11 7.34
C ALA A 84 2.17 7.43 8.47
N SER A 85 2.12 8.63 9.05
CA SER A 85 2.92 9.01 10.22
C SER A 85 2.57 8.22 11.48
N VAL A 86 1.30 7.83 11.64
CA VAL A 86 0.84 7.00 12.76
C VAL A 86 1.38 5.57 12.58
N LEU A 87 1.26 5.02 11.36
CA LEU A 87 1.83 3.70 11.05
C LEU A 87 3.34 3.67 11.26
N ALA A 88 4.04 4.71 10.79
CA ALA A 88 5.49 4.81 10.93
C ALA A 88 5.91 4.81 12.39
N ARG A 89 5.24 5.60 13.24
CA ARG A 89 5.51 5.65 14.68
C ARG A 89 5.24 4.29 15.32
N ALA A 90 4.09 3.68 15.10
CA ALA A 90 3.75 2.38 15.65
C ALA A 90 4.75 1.28 15.22
N MET A 91 5.21 1.30 13.95
CA MET A 91 6.23 0.35 13.48
C MET A 91 7.59 0.51 14.18
N VAL A 92 7.93 1.73 14.61
CA VAL A 92 9.19 1.99 15.33
C VAL A 92 9.05 1.64 16.80
N ASP A 93 8.00 2.16 17.46
CA ASP A 93 7.81 2.07 18.91
C ASP A 93 7.46 0.62 19.32
N ASP A 94 6.54 -0.02 18.61
CA ASP A 94 6.04 -1.37 18.92
C ASP A 94 6.83 -2.50 18.21
N ARG A 95 7.88 -2.12 17.45
CA ARG A 95 8.71 -3.06 16.66
C ARG A 95 7.93 -3.90 15.65
N VAL A 96 6.74 -3.48 15.25
CA VAL A 96 5.92 -4.13 14.24
C VAL A 96 6.53 -3.92 12.85
N ARG A 97 6.53 -4.96 12.02
CA ARG A 97 7.10 -4.91 10.67
C ARG A 97 6.06 -4.80 9.56
N CYS A 98 4.83 -5.20 9.88
CA CYS A 98 3.72 -5.28 8.94
C CYS A 98 2.41 -5.01 9.67
N PHE A 99 1.56 -4.14 9.10
CA PHE A 99 0.19 -3.93 9.55
C PHE A 99 -0.78 -4.40 8.47
N PRO A 100 -1.71 -5.33 8.81
CA PRO A 100 -2.93 -5.49 8.05
C PRO A 100 -3.71 -4.17 8.02
N ILE A 101 -4.21 -3.80 6.84
CA ILE A 101 -5.06 -2.62 6.67
C ILE A 101 -6.47 -3.11 6.46
N VAL A 102 -7.39 -2.54 7.24
CA VAL A 102 -8.79 -2.94 7.24
C VAL A 102 -9.73 -1.81 6.82
N ASP A 103 -10.86 -2.20 6.25
CA ASP A 103 -12.05 -1.38 6.05
C ASP A 103 -13.17 -2.02 6.90
N GLY A 104 -13.48 -1.43 8.05
CA GLY A 104 -14.22 -2.12 9.08
C GLY A 104 -13.45 -3.32 9.66
N SER A 105 -13.90 -4.54 9.41
CA SER A 105 -13.23 -5.78 9.81
C SER A 105 -12.55 -6.53 8.66
N GLU A 106 -12.84 -6.15 7.41
CA GLU A 106 -12.30 -6.81 6.21
C GLU A 106 -10.88 -6.34 5.92
N VAL A 107 -9.98 -7.28 5.61
CA VAL A 107 -8.61 -6.97 5.21
C VAL A 107 -8.59 -6.51 3.76
N VAL A 108 -8.20 -5.25 3.53
CA VAL A 108 -8.13 -4.63 2.20
C VAL A 108 -6.71 -4.46 1.67
N GLY A 109 -5.72 -4.51 2.55
CA GLY A 109 -4.32 -4.33 2.16
C GLY A 109 -3.35 -4.66 3.29
N VAL A 110 -2.07 -4.43 3.02
CA VAL A 110 -0.95 -4.56 3.97
C VAL A 110 -0.02 -3.38 3.80
N VAL A 111 0.49 -2.83 4.91
CA VAL A 111 1.58 -1.85 4.90
C VAL A 111 2.75 -2.43 5.66
N THR A 112 3.93 -2.36 5.06
CA THR A 112 5.20 -2.78 5.65
C THR A 112 6.12 -1.56 5.88
N ARG A 113 7.21 -1.74 6.65
CA ARG A 113 8.25 -0.70 6.78
C ARG A 113 8.81 -0.29 5.41
N ARG A 114 8.92 -1.23 4.48
CA ARG A 114 9.43 -0.97 3.13
C ARG A 114 8.53 -0.01 2.35
N ASP A 115 7.22 -0.10 2.53
CA ASP A 115 6.27 0.78 1.86
C ASP A 115 6.37 2.21 2.40
N LEU A 116 6.55 2.38 3.71
CA LEU A 116 6.80 3.67 4.33
C LEU A 116 8.13 4.29 3.86
N VAL A 117 9.20 3.48 3.82
CA VAL A 117 10.51 3.95 3.30
C VAL A 117 10.42 4.31 1.82
N ARG A 118 9.69 3.51 1.01
CA ARG A 118 9.44 3.83 -0.40
C ARG A 118 8.66 5.12 -0.56
N ALA A 119 7.68 5.37 0.30
CA ALA A 119 6.92 6.62 0.31
C ALA A 119 7.79 7.83 0.66
N LEU A 120 8.73 7.68 1.61
CA LEU A 120 9.72 8.71 1.96
C LEU A 120 10.72 8.96 0.83
N ALA A 121 11.11 7.92 0.09
CA ALA A 121 12.07 8.02 -1.00
C ALA A 121 11.49 8.66 -2.27
N ARG A 122 10.17 8.80 -2.36
CA ARG A 122 9.51 9.49 -3.47
C ARG A 122 9.71 11.00 -3.33
N THR A 123 10.60 11.52 -4.14
CA THR A 123 10.77 12.97 -4.26
C THR A 123 9.66 13.55 -5.14
N ASP A 124 9.30 14.80 -4.91
CA ASP A 124 8.37 15.54 -5.77
C ASP A 124 8.77 15.51 -7.24
N THR A 125 10.09 15.48 -7.51
CA THR A 125 10.63 15.35 -8.87
C THR A 125 10.26 14.01 -9.51
N THR A 126 10.33 12.91 -8.77
CA THR A 126 9.94 11.58 -9.26
C THR A 126 8.44 11.52 -9.53
N VAL A 127 7.63 12.07 -8.63
CA VAL A 127 6.17 12.14 -8.78
C VAL A 127 5.81 13.01 -9.99
N ALA A 128 6.46 14.17 -10.15
CA ALA A 128 6.26 15.05 -11.30
C ALA A 128 6.55 14.34 -12.63
N ALA A 129 7.65 13.57 -12.71
CA ALA A 129 8.00 12.81 -13.90
C ALA A 129 6.97 11.72 -14.23
N GLU A 130 6.44 11.01 -13.23
CA GLU A 130 5.38 10.01 -13.43
C GLU A 130 4.08 10.65 -13.91
N VAL A 131 3.64 11.75 -13.28
CA VAL A 131 2.45 12.50 -13.74
C VAL A 131 2.65 12.99 -15.17
N GLN A 132 3.79 13.61 -15.46
CA GLN A 132 4.11 14.09 -16.80
C GLN A 132 4.00 12.98 -17.83
N ARG A 133 4.59 11.81 -17.56
CA ARG A 133 4.54 10.66 -18.47
C ARG A 133 3.11 10.20 -18.76
N VAL A 134 2.24 10.14 -17.76
CA VAL A 134 0.84 9.73 -17.95
C VAL A 134 0.08 10.75 -18.77
N LEU A 135 0.31 12.05 -18.54
CA LEU A 135 -0.31 13.11 -19.32
C LEU A 135 0.20 13.14 -20.77
N ASP A 136 1.49 12.91 -20.99
CA ASP A 136 2.08 12.83 -22.34
C ASP A 136 1.49 11.64 -23.12
N LEU A 137 1.29 10.48 -22.47
CA LEU A 137 0.60 9.33 -23.07
C LEU A 137 -0.84 9.65 -23.45
N TYR A 138 -1.59 10.33 -22.58
CA TYR A 138 -2.95 10.78 -22.87
C TYR A 138 -2.99 11.77 -24.05
N ALA A 139 -1.96 12.59 -24.21
CA ALA A 139 -1.79 13.52 -25.32
C ALA A 139 -1.27 12.88 -26.62
N GLY A 140 -1.25 11.56 -26.72
CA GLY A 140 -0.74 10.85 -27.90
C GLY A 140 0.78 10.90 -28.05
N GLY A 141 1.53 11.02 -26.94
CA GLY A 141 2.99 11.09 -26.90
C GLY A 141 3.56 12.51 -27.04
N SER A 142 2.72 13.53 -27.14
CA SER A 142 3.17 14.93 -27.19
C SER A 142 3.17 15.58 -25.81
N ARG A 143 4.14 16.44 -25.54
CA ARG A 143 4.21 17.21 -24.29
C ARG A 143 3.32 18.45 -24.39
N LYS A 144 2.02 18.25 -24.16
CA LYS A 144 1.00 19.30 -24.27
C LYS A 144 0.84 20.12 -22.99
N TRP A 145 1.12 19.52 -21.85
CA TRP A 145 0.98 20.11 -20.51
C TRP A 145 2.29 20.02 -19.74
N THR A 146 2.48 20.91 -18.78
CA THR A 146 3.66 20.90 -17.89
C THR A 146 3.22 20.56 -16.47
N VAL A 147 4.05 19.81 -15.75
CA VAL A 147 3.77 19.38 -14.38
C VAL A 147 4.89 19.80 -13.46
N VAL A 148 4.50 20.40 -12.34
CA VAL A 148 5.39 20.65 -11.21
C VAL A 148 4.71 20.05 -9.97
N VAL A 149 5.47 19.32 -9.15
CA VAL A 149 4.98 18.82 -7.86
C VAL A 149 5.79 19.45 -6.74
N ARG A 150 5.10 19.89 -5.69
CA ARG A 150 5.69 20.36 -4.45
C ARG A 150 4.85 19.88 -3.28
N ASP A 151 5.49 19.23 -2.29
CA ASP A 151 4.84 18.66 -1.10
C ASP A 151 3.59 17.82 -1.45
N GLY A 152 3.67 17.03 -2.54
CA GLY A 152 2.58 16.21 -3.04
C GLY A 152 1.46 17.00 -3.73
N GLU A 153 1.55 18.31 -3.92
CA GLU A 153 0.63 19.09 -4.74
C GLU A 153 1.13 19.18 -6.18
N ALA A 154 0.38 18.56 -7.11
CA ALA A 154 0.67 18.63 -8.55
C ALA A 154 -0.01 19.86 -9.16
N ALA A 155 0.79 20.79 -9.66
CA ALA A 155 0.34 21.91 -10.47
C ALA A 155 0.52 21.56 -11.97
N ILE A 156 -0.57 21.55 -12.73
CA ILE A 156 -0.59 21.22 -14.16
C ILE A 156 -0.85 22.50 -14.94
N GLY A 157 0.13 22.95 -15.74
CA GLY A 157 -0.05 24.05 -16.69
C GLY A 157 -0.84 23.55 -17.89
N ALA A 158 -2.09 24.01 -18.04
CA ALA A 158 -3.03 23.58 -19.08
C ALA A 158 -3.75 24.79 -19.69
N GLU A 159 -2.99 25.61 -20.42
CA GLU A 159 -3.54 26.74 -21.15
C GLU A 159 -4.48 26.25 -22.26
N ASN A 160 -5.58 27.01 -22.51
CA ASN A 160 -6.58 26.72 -23.55
C ASN A 160 -7.16 25.28 -23.51
N THR A 161 -7.33 24.72 -22.29
CA THR A 161 -7.89 23.38 -22.13
C THR A 161 -9.34 23.49 -21.67
N ASP A 162 -10.25 22.74 -22.32
CA ASP A 162 -11.65 22.65 -21.95
C ASP A 162 -11.85 21.98 -20.58
N GLU A 163 -13.06 22.10 -20.02
CA GLU A 163 -13.38 21.60 -18.68
C GLU A 163 -13.34 20.07 -18.62
N GLU A 164 -13.77 19.39 -19.68
CA GLU A 164 -13.77 17.93 -19.74
C GLU A 164 -12.34 17.38 -19.68
N THR A 165 -11.46 17.91 -20.51
CA THR A 165 -10.03 17.56 -20.51
C THR A 165 -9.39 17.88 -19.15
N ARG A 166 -9.72 19.01 -18.51
CA ARG A 166 -9.21 19.34 -17.15
C ARG A 166 -9.60 18.28 -16.12
N ASN A 167 -10.84 17.81 -16.15
CA ASN A 167 -11.30 16.76 -15.24
C ASN A 167 -10.52 15.45 -15.44
N VAL A 168 -10.23 15.10 -16.70
CA VAL A 168 -9.38 13.93 -17.03
C VAL A 168 -7.95 14.12 -16.51
N LEU A 169 -7.34 15.28 -16.71
CA LEU A 169 -5.99 15.57 -16.22
C LEU A 169 -5.92 15.44 -14.69
N VAL A 170 -6.93 15.94 -13.98
CA VAL A 170 -7.04 15.81 -12.52
C VAL A 170 -7.15 14.34 -12.11
N ALA A 171 -7.99 13.55 -12.78
CA ALA A 171 -8.17 12.14 -12.49
C ALA A 171 -6.87 11.35 -12.72
N LEU A 172 -6.21 11.57 -13.86
CA LEU A 172 -4.95 10.94 -14.21
C LEU A 172 -3.84 11.29 -13.20
N ALA A 173 -3.71 12.58 -12.85
CA ALA A 173 -2.70 12.98 -11.87
C ALA A 173 -2.96 12.39 -10.48
N LYS A 174 -4.23 12.34 -10.04
CA LYS A 174 -4.62 11.73 -8.76
C LYS A 174 -4.38 10.21 -8.70
N SER A 175 -4.31 9.53 -9.85
CA SER A 175 -4.00 8.09 -9.88
C SER A 175 -2.53 7.80 -9.57
N ILE A 176 -1.66 8.81 -9.62
CA ILE A 176 -0.23 8.64 -9.35
C ILE A 176 0.04 8.70 -7.84
N HIS A 177 0.67 7.68 -7.34
CA HIS A 177 1.09 7.59 -5.95
C HIS A 177 2.02 8.74 -5.57
N GLY A 178 1.68 9.46 -4.49
CA GLY A 178 2.42 10.63 -4.02
C GLY A 178 1.77 11.96 -4.41
N VAL A 179 0.76 11.96 -5.27
CA VAL A 179 -0.07 13.14 -5.53
C VAL A 179 -1.17 13.23 -4.47
N LEU A 180 -1.10 14.23 -3.62
CA LEU A 180 -2.09 14.48 -2.57
C LEU A 180 -3.16 15.47 -3.01
N ARG A 181 -2.77 16.45 -3.83
CA ARG A 181 -3.64 17.49 -4.39
C ARG A 181 -3.27 17.79 -5.84
N VAL A 182 -4.26 18.20 -6.61
CA VAL A 182 -4.05 18.62 -8.00
C VAL A 182 -4.65 20.00 -8.21
N ARG A 183 -3.87 20.88 -8.82
CA ARG A 183 -4.31 22.20 -9.28
C ARG A 183 -4.01 22.35 -10.76
N VAL A 184 -5.02 22.67 -11.55
CA VAL A 184 -4.85 22.97 -12.97
C VAL A 184 -4.74 24.49 -13.12
N LEU A 185 -3.62 24.94 -13.67
CA LEU A 185 -3.35 26.36 -13.92
C LEU A 185 -3.78 26.66 -15.36
N THR A 186 -4.85 27.40 -15.47
CA THR A 186 -5.27 27.99 -16.76
C THR A 186 -4.66 29.38 -16.82
N GLY A 187 -3.88 29.68 -17.87
CA GLY A 187 -3.34 31.01 -18.06
C GLY A 187 -4.46 32.05 -18.02
N GLY A 188 -4.46 32.85 -16.96
CA GLY A 188 -5.28 34.05 -16.89
C GLY A 188 -4.77 35.06 -17.91
N LYS A 189 -5.69 35.62 -18.72
CA LYS A 189 -5.43 36.86 -19.47
C LYS A 189 -5.10 37.99 -18.54
#